data_b9cc43b7f723b62405864821c315531e
#
_entry.id   b9cc43b7f723b62405864821c315531e
#
_cell.length_a   1.000
_cell.length_b   1.000
_cell.length_c   1.000
_cell.angle_alpha   90.00
_cell.angle_beta   90.00
_cell.angle_gamma   90.00
#
_symmetry.space_group_name_H-M   'P 1'
#
loop_
_entity.id
_entity.type
_entity.pdbx_description
1 polymer ?
#
loop_
_entity_poly.entity_id
_entity_poly.type
_entity_poly.pdbx_seq_one_letter_code
_entity_poly.pdbx_strand_id
1 'polypeptide(L)'
;MTPTWIRSGEPIPIRFDLEYNARLGPRLVISASDWPTPAQAAADAELRRTLEEQGRWRQRRAPERLRQLFALVPENDGPRWAALAMQLQNLDECRIVSLAVRPVDLDDADAVHEALRDAAEFVHWTGADAVLVVTGDRRTGGRAFSDPRVVEAACDLSAPLITLAGPVPTPVDALAWRSSPIPGAVQAAIEEVLRGELARADRARLDRIAEVLTRPRTAPGDEAWPSDAPF
;
A
#
# COMPACT_ATOMS: atom_id res chain seq x y z
N MET A 1 -14.14 -12.94 33.49
CA MET A 1 -14.97 -11.73 33.54
C MET A 1 -15.25 -11.30 32.14
N THR A 2 -16.48 -11.24 31.69
CA THR A 2 -16.85 -10.74 30.36
C THR A 2 -16.75 -9.21 30.39
N PRO A 3 -16.05 -8.58 29.43
CA PRO A 3 -15.99 -7.13 29.37
C PRO A 3 -17.40 -6.53 29.26
N THR A 4 -17.70 -5.55 30.07
CA THR A 4 -19.05 -4.94 30.18
C THR A 4 -19.53 -4.21 28.92
N TRP A 5 -18.67 -4.04 27.93
CA TRP A 5 -18.98 -3.39 26.65
C TRP A 5 -19.44 -4.35 25.54
N ILE A 6 -19.38 -5.67 25.78
CA ILE A 6 -19.88 -6.66 24.83
C ILE A 6 -21.39 -6.79 25.01
N ARG A 7 -22.16 -6.38 24.00
CA ARG A 7 -23.62 -6.58 23.98
C ARG A 7 -23.95 -7.96 23.41
N SER A 8 -24.92 -8.63 24.08
CA SER A 8 -25.39 -9.95 23.59
C SER A 8 -26.01 -9.82 22.19
N GLY A 9 -25.56 -10.65 21.27
CA GLY A 9 -26.06 -10.71 19.88
C GLY A 9 -25.30 -9.90 18.83
N GLU A 10 -24.31 -9.08 19.22
CA GLU A 10 -23.43 -8.45 18.27
C GLU A 10 -22.30 -9.41 17.86
N PRO A 11 -22.02 -9.58 16.54
CA PRO A 11 -20.88 -10.37 16.10
C PRO A 11 -19.60 -9.66 16.50
N ILE A 12 -18.79 -10.32 17.31
CA ILE A 12 -17.48 -9.82 17.72
C ILE A 12 -16.46 -10.63 16.96
N PRO A 13 -15.62 -10.00 16.14
CA PRO A 13 -14.50 -10.69 15.56
C PRO A 13 -13.53 -11.07 16.69
N ILE A 14 -13.34 -12.37 16.89
CA ILE A 14 -12.46 -12.91 17.93
C ILE A 14 -11.17 -13.37 17.28
N ARG A 15 -10.04 -12.81 17.74
CA ARG A 15 -8.74 -13.36 17.43
C ARG A 15 -8.47 -14.52 18.38
N PHE A 16 -8.08 -15.63 17.82
CA PHE A 16 -7.58 -16.77 18.59
C PHE A 16 -6.23 -17.21 18.04
N ASP A 17 -5.32 -17.53 18.93
CA ASP A 17 -4.07 -18.18 18.64
C ASP A 17 -4.15 -19.64 19.10
N LEU A 18 -3.70 -20.55 18.25
CA LEU A 18 -3.58 -21.96 18.64
C LEU A 18 -2.21 -22.17 19.26
N GLU A 19 -2.18 -22.31 20.59
CA GLU A 19 -0.98 -22.63 21.31
C GLU A 19 -0.91 -24.13 21.59
N TYR A 20 0.24 -24.73 21.34
CA TYR A 20 0.50 -26.11 21.75
C TYR A 20 1.19 -26.15 23.11
N ASN A 21 0.51 -26.72 24.11
CA ASN A 21 1.11 -26.96 25.40
C ASN A 21 1.48 -28.45 25.50
N ALA A 22 2.74 -28.73 25.77
CA ALA A 22 3.26 -30.12 25.82
C ALA A 22 2.54 -31.04 26.82
N ARG A 23 1.90 -30.46 27.87
CA ARG A 23 1.15 -31.23 28.88
C ARG A 23 -0.36 -31.27 28.63
N LEU A 24 -0.91 -30.24 28.01
CA LEU A 24 -2.36 -30.05 27.87
C LEU A 24 -2.85 -30.19 26.41
N GLY A 25 -1.92 -30.37 25.47
CA GLY A 25 -2.24 -30.39 24.04
C GLY A 25 -2.55 -29.01 23.46
N PRO A 26 -3.17 -28.95 22.29
CA PRO A 26 -3.53 -27.70 21.65
C PRO A 26 -4.63 -26.97 22.44
N ARG A 27 -4.42 -25.69 22.69
CA ARG A 27 -5.43 -24.82 23.32
C ARG A 27 -5.66 -23.57 22.48
N LEU A 28 -6.89 -23.11 22.47
CA LEU A 28 -7.29 -21.86 21.89
C LEU A 28 -7.09 -20.75 22.92
N VAL A 29 -6.23 -19.78 22.59
CA VAL A 29 -6.05 -18.58 23.42
C VAL A 29 -6.74 -17.42 22.72
N ILE A 30 -7.71 -16.81 23.42
CA ILE A 30 -8.45 -15.66 22.94
C ILE A 30 -7.80 -14.41 23.49
N SER A 31 -7.21 -13.58 22.63
CA SER A 31 -6.67 -12.28 22.98
C SER A 31 -7.68 -11.19 22.63
N ALA A 32 -8.42 -10.72 23.65
CA ALA A 32 -9.37 -9.61 23.48
C ALA A 32 -8.72 -8.22 23.63
N SER A 33 -7.41 -8.16 23.97
CA SER A 33 -6.74 -6.92 24.37
C SER A 33 -6.44 -5.95 23.22
N ASP A 34 -6.48 -6.43 21.98
CA ASP A 34 -6.06 -5.65 20.79
C ASP A 34 -7.22 -4.96 20.07
N TRP A 35 -8.45 -5.19 20.52
CA TRP A 35 -9.64 -4.58 19.90
C TRP A 35 -9.85 -3.15 20.38
N PRO A 36 -10.22 -2.23 19.46
CA PRO A 36 -10.54 -0.89 19.84
C PRO A 36 -11.70 -0.92 20.85
N THR A 37 -11.54 -0.19 21.93
CA THR A 37 -12.66 0.02 22.87
C THR A 37 -13.76 0.80 22.14
N PRO A 38 -15.04 0.74 22.59
CA PRO A 38 -16.10 1.56 22.01
C PRO A 38 -15.76 3.05 21.96
N ALA A 39 -15.00 3.55 22.94
CA ALA A 39 -14.53 4.93 22.97
C ALA A 39 -13.49 5.21 21.85
N GLN A 40 -12.57 4.29 21.62
CA GLN A 40 -11.60 4.41 20.51
C GLN A 40 -12.31 4.34 19.15
N ALA A 41 -13.22 3.37 18.96
CA ALA A 41 -14.00 3.27 17.73
C ALA A 41 -14.84 4.53 17.46
N ALA A 42 -15.41 5.15 18.52
CA ALA A 42 -16.12 6.41 18.40
C ALA A 42 -15.18 7.58 18.05
N ALA A 43 -13.99 7.63 18.65
CA ALA A 43 -12.97 8.64 18.34
C ALA A 43 -12.45 8.50 16.90
N ASP A 44 -12.19 7.28 16.43
CA ASP A 44 -11.78 7.00 15.05
C ASP A 44 -12.86 7.42 14.04
N ALA A 45 -14.14 7.15 14.36
CA ALA A 45 -15.27 7.56 13.52
C ALA A 45 -15.43 9.09 13.46
N GLU A 46 -15.22 9.77 14.58
CA GLU A 46 -15.27 11.24 14.66
C GLU A 46 -14.10 11.88 13.88
N LEU A 47 -12.89 11.36 14.05
CA LEU A 47 -11.73 11.79 13.30
C LEU A 47 -11.96 11.65 11.79
N ARG A 48 -12.45 10.48 11.38
CA ARG A 48 -12.78 10.22 9.97
C ARG A 48 -13.81 11.23 9.45
N ARG A 49 -14.89 11.48 10.18
CA ARG A 49 -15.91 12.45 9.80
C ARG A 49 -15.33 13.85 9.61
N THR A 50 -14.50 14.29 10.56
CA THR A 50 -13.84 15.60 10.50
C THR A 50 -12.96 15.71 9.24
N LEU A 51 -12.18 14.68 8.93
CA LEU A 51 -11.31 14.65 7.74
C LEU A 51 -12.11 14.55 6.43
N GLU A 52 -13.26 13.86 6.44
CA GLU A 52 -14.20 13.83 5.29
C GLU A 52 -14.81 15.23 5.04
N GLU A 53 -15.26 15.93 6.09
CA GLU A 53 -15.77 17.31 6.01
C GLU A 53 -14.73 18.30 5.48
N GLN A 54 -13.45 18.10 5.85
CA GLN A 54 -12.32 18.86 5.33
C GLN A 54 -11.90 18.47 3.91
N GLY A 55 -12.49 17.41 3.33
CA GLY A 55 -12.11 16.88 2.03
C GLY A 55 -10.74 16.21 1.98
N ARG A 56 -10.11 15.95 3.14
CA ARG A 56 -8.80 15.29 3.26
C ARG A 56 -8.92 13.77 3.22
N TRP A 57 -10.00 13.20 3.74
CA TRP A 57 -10.26 11.77 3.71
C TRP A 57 -10.71 11.34 2.32
N ARG A 58 -9.80 10.78 1.53
CA ARG A 58 -10.10 10.29 0.19
C ARG A 58 -9.54 8.89 0.02
N GLN A 59 -10.40 7.95 -0.34
CA GLN A 59 -9.93 6.63 -0.75
C GLN A 59 -9.02 6.78 -1.98
N ARG A 60 -7.82 6.24 -1.87
CA ARG A 60 -6.82 6.33 -2.93
C ARG A 60 -7.18 5.40 -4.09
N ARG A 61 -6.81 5.81 -5.30
CA ARG A 61 -6.93 4.96 -6.49
C ARG A 61 -5.70 4.09 -6.64
N ALA A 62 -5.84 2.99 -7.41
CA ALA A 62 -4.71 2.19 -7.82
C ALA A 62 -3.66 3.06 -8.52
N PRO A 63 -2.35 2.84 -8.27
CA PRO A 63 -1.31 3.49 -9.06
C PRO A 63 -1.40 3.01 -10.52
N GLU A 64 -1.16 3.91 -11.46
CA GLU A 64 -1.17 3.55 -12.88
C GLU A 64 0.07 2.76 -13.28
N ARG A 65 1.16 2.97 -12.56
CA ARG A 65 2.45 2.29 -12.74
C ARG A 65 3.06 2.02 -11.38
N LEU A 66 4.07 1.16 -11.34
CA LEU A 66 4.80 0.89 -10.11
C LEU A 66 6.29 0.67 -10.44
N ARG A 67 7.04 1.75 -10.51
CA ARG A 67 8.49 1.77 -10.74
C ARG A 67 9.26 2.05 -9.47
N GLN A 68 8.64 2.76 -8.55
CA GLN A 68 9.26 3.15 -7.30
C GLN A 68 8.28 3.03 -6.15
N LEU A 69 8.66 2.26 -5.13
CA LEU A 69 7.89 1.96 -3.94
C LEU A 69 8.66 2.41 -2.70
N PHE A 70 8.01 3.18 -1.84
CA PHE A 70 8.52 3.48 -0.51
C PHE A 70 7.81 2.59 0.51
N ALA A 71 8.55 1.92 1.39
CA ALA A 71 7.99 0.98 2.36
C ALA A 71 8.33 1.39 3.80
N LEU A 72 7.30 1.69 4.61
CA LEU A 72 7.38 1.78 6.06
C LEU A 72 7.21 0.40 6.67
N VAL A 73 8.21 -0.06 7.39
CA VAL A 73 8.28 -1.43 7.89
C VAL A 73 8.66 -1.47 9.36
N PRO A 74 8.31 -2.52 10.10
CA PRO A 74 8.74 -2.65 11.48
C PRO A 74 10.27 -2.72 11.59
N GLU A 75 10.85 -2.09 12.61
CA GLU A 75 12.28 -2.18 12.92
C GLU A 75 12.69 -3.63 13.22
N ASN A 76 11.81 -4.37 13.86
CA ASN A 76 12.01 -5.78 14.16
C ASN A 76 11.32 -6.62 13.08
N ASP A 77 12.07 -7.49 12.42
CA ASP A 77 11.57 -8.39 11.38
C ASP A 77 10.36 -9.20 11.88
N GLY A 78 9.18 -8.76 11.49
CA GLY A 78 7.96 -9.52 11.70
C GLY A 78 7.79 -10.57 10.61
N PRO A 79 7.24 -11.76 10.93
CA PRO A 79 7.12 -12.86 9.96
C PRO A 79 6.25 -12.48 8.74
N ARG A 80 5.33 -11.54 8.88
CA ARG A 80 4.48 -11.07 7.79
C ARG A 80 5.24 -10.15 6.84
N TRP A 81 6.02 -9.21 7.43
CA TRP A 81 6.88 -8.36 6.63
C TRP A 81 7.95 -9.19 5.92
N ALA A 82 8.64 -10.10 6.62
CA ALA A 82 9.67 -10.95 6.04
C ALA A 82 9.17 -11.75 4.82
N ALA A 83 7.93 -12.26 4.86
CA ALA A 83 7.32 -12.97 3.74
C ALA A 83 7.09 -12.06 2.52
N LEU A 84 6.71 -10.79 2.72
CA LEU A 84 6.53 -9.82 1.65
C LEU A 84 7.87 -9.24 1.18
N ALA A 85 8.79 -8.96 2.11
CA ALA A 85 10.09 -8.35 1.84
C ALA A 85 10.90 -9.15 0.83
N MET A 86 10.98 -10.47 0.99
CA MET A 86 11.70 -11.35 0.06
C MET A 86 11.22 -11.19 -1.39
N GLN A 87 9.93 -11.02 -1.58
CA GLN A 87 9.36 -10.87 -2.93
C GLN A 87 9.58 -9.46 -3.49
N LEU A 88 9.49 -8.43 -2.65
CA LEU A 88 9.78 -7.05 -3.03
C LEU A 88 11.27 -6.87 -3.36
N GLN A 89 12.16 -7.51 -2.61
CA GLN A 89 13.59 -7.53 -2.89
C GLN A 89 13.89 -8.17 -4.24
N ASN A 90 13.23 -9.27 -4.59
CA ASN A 90 13.38 -9.88 -5.92
C ASN A 90 12.97 -8.91 -7.04
N LEU A 91 11.91 -8.12 -6.85
CA LEU A 91 11.50 -7.10 -7.83
C LEU A 91 12.52 -5.97 -7.95
N ASP A 92 13.15 -5.56 -6.85
CA ASP A 92 14.21 -4.55 -6.83
C ASP A 92 15.49 -5.07 -7.48
N GLU A 93 15.95 -6.27 -7.15
CA GLU A 93 17.11 -6.94 -7.75
C GLU A 93 16.95 -7.09 -9.27
N CYS A 94 15.74 -7.42 -9.72
CA CYS A 94 15.39 -7.49 -11.14
C CYS A 94 15.19 -6.10 -11.78
N ARG A 95 15.31 -5.01 -11.02
CA ARG A 95 15.08 -3.62 -11.47
C ARG A 95 13.70 -3.38 -12.07
N ILE A 96 12.72 -4.14 -11.63
CA ILE A 96 11.32 -3.96 -12.04
C ILE A 96 10.68 -2.85 -11.21
N VAL A 97 10.93 -2.86 -9.88
CA VAL A 97 10.47 -1.85 -8.93
C VAL A 97 11.64 -1.45 -8.06
N SER A 98 11.97 -0.17 -7.99
CA SER A 98 12.96 0.34 -7.02
C SER A 98 12.30 0.45 -5.65
N LEU A 99 12.92 -0.17 -4.64
CA LEU A 99 12.39 -0.25 -3.28
C LEU A 99 13.22 0.60 -2.33
N ALA A 100 12.60 1.60 -1.72
CA ALA A 100 13.16 2.34 -0.57
C ALA A 100 12.49 1.86 0.71
N VAL A 101 13.26 1.44 1.71
CA VAL A 101 12.75 0.87 2.96
C VAL A 101 13.11 1.79 4.13
N ARG A 102 12.11 2.16 4.94
CA ARG A 102 12.26 2.91 6.19
C ARG A 102 11.78 2.03 7.36
N PRO A 103 12.69 1.50 8.17
CA PRO A 103 12.32 0.85 9.42
C PRO A 103 11.79 1.87 10.43
N VAL A 104 10.75 1.47 11.19
CA VAL A 104 10.11 2.33 12.20
C VAL A 104 9.56 1.47 13.36
N ASP A 105 9.59 2.02 14.57
CA ASP A 105 8.85 1.45 15.68
C ASP A 105 7.34 1.68 15.48
N LEU A 106 6.61 0.60 15.17
CA LEU A 106 5.16 0.66 14.88
C LEU A 106 4.29 0.92 16.12
N ASP A 107 4.85 0.89 17.32
CA ASP A 107 4.14 1.19 18.57
C ASP A 107 4.30 2.65 18.99
N ASP A 108 5.28 3.37 18.42
CA ASP A 108 5.54 4.78 18.67
C ASP A 108 4.85 5.66 17.61
N ALA A 109 3.82 6.39 18.04
CA ALA A 109 3.07 7.29 17.16
C ALA A 109 3.90 8.47 16.64
N ASP A 110 4.88 8.95 17.39
CA ASP A 110 5.75 10.03 16.95
C ASP A 110 6.71 9.53 15.87
N ALA A 111 7.29 8.34 16.05
CA ALA A 111 8.16 7.72 15.05
C ALA A 111 7.39 7.39 13.75
N VAL A 112 6.18 6.87 13.85
CA VAL A 112 5.32 6.60 12.67
C VAL A 112 4.92 7.88 11.96
N HIS A 113 4.55 8.93 12.70
CA HIS A 113 4.21 10.23 12.13
C HIS A 113 5.40 10.84 11.37
N GLU A 114 6.61 10.82 11.95
CA GLU A 114 7.83 11.29 11.30
C GLU A 114 8.12 10.47 10.03
N ALA A 115 8.03 9.16 10.11
CA ALA A 115 8.26 8.28 8.96
C ALA A 115 7.25 8.49 7.82
N LEU A 116 5.99 8.82 8.11
CA LEU A 116 5.01 9.21 7.08
C LEU A 116 5.35 10.56 6.45
N ARG A 117 5.90 11.50 7.21
CA ARG A 117 6.42 12.75 6.65
C ARG A 117 7.61 12.51 5.73
N ASP A 118 8.56 11.67 6.15
CA ASP A 118 9.68 11.25 5.30
C ASP A 118 9.17 10.60 4.00
N ALA A 119 8.12 9.77 4.09
CA ALA A 119 7.47 9.18 2.93
C ALA A 119 6.87 10.24 2.00
N ALA A 120 6.20 11.26 2.55
CA ALA A 120 5.64 12.36 1.77
C ALA A 120 6.72 13.16 1.04
N GLU A 121 7.83 13.47 1.73
CA GLU A 121 8.99 14.14 1.15
C GLU A 121 9.63 13.27 0.06
N PHE A 122 9.83 11.99 0.33
CA PHE A 122 10.37 11.05 -0.66
C PHE A 122 9.49 11.00 -1.92
N VAL A 123 8.18 10.87 -1.76
CA VAL A 123 7.23 10.90 -2.88
C VAL A 123 7.32 12.21 -3.65
N HIS A 124 7.42 13.33 -2.95
CA HIS A 124 7.54 14.65 -3.58
C HIS A 124 8.80 14.79 -4.44
N TRP A 125 9.95 14.36 -3.92
CA TRP A 125 11.23 14.52 -4.60
C TRP A 125 11.50 13.48 -5.68
N THR A 126 11.04 12.24 -5.49
CA THR A 126 11.35 11.13 -6.40
C THR A 126 10.22 10.80 -7.33
N GLY A 127 8.99 11.24 -7.03
CA GLY A 127 7.80 10.84 -7.76
C GLY A 127 7.43 9.38 -7.54
N ALA A 128 7.71 8.84 -6.33
CA ALA A 128 7.38 7.44 -6.03
C ALA A 128 5.90 7.14 -6.31
N ASP A 129 5.67 6.00 -6.92
CA ASP A 129 4.35 5.63 -7.46
C ASP A 129 3.39 5.11 -6.40
N ALA A 130 3.91 4.60 -5.27
CA ALA A 130 3.11 4.14 -4.14
C ALA A 130 3.92 4.14 -2.82
N VAL A 131 3.19 4.15 -1.71
CA VAL A 131 3.72 3.97 -0.36
C VAL A 131 3.11 2.70 0.23
N LEU A 132 3.96 1.77 0.66
CA LEU A 132 3.56 0.58 1.40
C LEU A 132 3.76 0.85 2.89
N VAL A 133 2.75 0.58 3.71
CA VAL A 133 2.84 0.70 5.17
C VAL A 133 2.46 -0.61 5.83
N VAL A 134 3.32 -1.11 6.70
CA VAL A 134 2.97 -2.22 7.58
C VAL A 134 2.31 -1.63 8.81
N THR A 135 0.98 -1.74 8.94
CA THR A 135 0.22 -1.13 10.05
C THR A 135 0.14 -2.01 11.30
N GLY A 136 0.68 -3.21 11.24
CA GLY A 136 0.80 -4.08 12.41
C GLY A 136 1.37 -5.45 12.07
N ASP A 137 2.03 -6.04 13.05
CA ASP A 137 2.47 -7.43 13.04
C ASP A 137 1.76 -8.21 14.15
N ARG A 138 2.09 -9.49 14.33
CA ARG A 138 1.45 -10.38 15.31
C ARG A 138 1.44 -9.87 16.74
N ARG A 139 2.37 -9.00 17.13
CA ARG A 139 2.56 -8.51 18.50
C ARG A 139 2.16 -7.06 18.71
N THR A 140 2.12 -6.27 17.66
CA THR A 140 1.85 -4.82 17.72
C THR A 140 0.41 -4.58 17.32
N GLY A 141 -0.37 -3.97 18.19
CA GLY A 141 -1.80 -3.72 17.97
C GLY A 141 -2.11 -2.61 16.97
N GLY A 142 -1.09 -2.03 16.33
CA GLY A 142 -1.28 -0.95 15.34
C GLY A 142 -1.86 0.35 15.94
N ARG A 143 -1.76 0.54 17.27
CA ARG A 143 -2.35 1.68 17.98
C ARG A 143 -1.83 3.03 17.50
N ALA A 144 -0.56 3.10 17.12
CA ALA A 144 0.03 4.30 16.56
C ALA A 144 -0.72 4.79 15.31
N PHE A 145 -1.29 3.87 14.52
CA PHE A 145 -2.05 4.19 13.31
C PHE A 145 -3.50 4.65 13.55
N SER A 146 -3.92 4.74 14.81
CA SER A 146 -5.15 5.43 15.26
C SER A 146 -4.85 6.80 15.89
N ASP A 147 -3.58 7.21 16.01
CA ASP A 147 -3.24 8.57 16.44
C ASP A 147 -3.69 9.57 15.38
N PRO A 148 -4.42 10.65 15.74
CA PRO A 148 -4.92 11.64 14.78
C PRO A 148 -3.84 12.22 13.88
N ARG A 149 -2.64 12.49 14.42
CA ARG A 149 -1.51 13.07 13.66
C ARG A 149 -1.00 12.10 12.59
N VAL A 150 -0.97 10.81 12.90
CA VAL A 150 -0.57 9.74 11.98
C VAL A 150 -1.59 9.60 10.87
N VAL A 151 -2.89 9.59 11.21
CA VAL A 151 -3.98 9.51 10.22
C VAL A 151 -3.98 10.74 9.31
N GLU A 152 -3.79 11.93 9.86
CA GLU A 152 -3.67 13.16 9.08
C GLU A 152 -2.47 13.12 8.12
N ALA A 153 -1.29 12.70 8.60
CA ALA A 153 -0.12 12.55 7.76
C ALA A 153 -0.34 11.53 6.63
N ALA A 154 -1.06 10.43 6.91
CA ALA A 154 -1.45 9.46 5.88
C ALA A 154 -2.44 10.06 4.85
N CYS A 155 -3.36 10.93 5.29
CA CYS A 155 -4.25 11.66 4.38
C CYS A 155 -3.50 12.61 3.44
N ASP A 156 -2.42 13.19 3.90
CA ASP A 156 -1.62 14.18 3.15
C ASP A 156 -0.65 13.53 2.13
N LEU A 157 -0.44 12.24 2.18
CA LEU A 157 0.33 11.52 1.15
C LEU A 157 -0.29 11.75 -0.23
N SER A 158 0.50 12.15 -1.21
CA SER A 158 0.04 12.33 -2.59
C SER A 158 0.02 11.01 -3.38
N ALA A 159 0.88 10.05 -3.01
CA ALA A 159 0.93 8.72 -3.64
C ALA A 159 -0.15 7.77 -3.10
N PRO A 160 -0.59 6.79 -3.91
CA PRO A 160 -1.42 5.69 -3.44
C PRO A 160 -0.80 4.95 -2.26
N LEU A 161 -1.65 4.62 -1.27
CA LEU A 161 -1.27 3.89 -0.08
C LEU A 161 -1.66 2.42 -0.22
N ILE A 162 -0.74 1.53 0.12
CA ILE A 162 -0.97 0.09 0.24
C ILE A 162 -0.68 -0.28 1.69
N THR A 163 -1.50 -1.08 2.35
CA THR A 163 -1.21 -1.52 3.71
C THR A 163 -1.13 -3.03 3.85
N LEU A 164 -0.08 -3.49 4.52
CA LEU A 164 -0.05 -4.81 5.13
C LEU A 164 -0.65 -4.66 6.52
N ALA A 165 -1.97 -4.88 6.57
CA ALA A 165 -2.77 -4.62 7.76
C ALA A 165 -2.42 -5.53 8.93
N GLY A 166 -2.50 -4.99 10.13
CA GLY A 166 -2.49 -5.75 11.35
C GLY A 166 -3.73 -6.66 11.49
N PRO A 167 -3.83 -7.39 12.60
CA PRO A 167 -5.03 -8.20 12.89
C PRO A 167 -6.26 -7.33 13.18
N VAL A 168 -6.05 -6.09 13.61
CA VAL A 168 -7.09 -5.10 13.85
C VAL A 168 -6.95 -4.01 12.81
N PRO A 169 -7.99 -3.76 12.00
CA PRO A 169 -7.96 -2.66 11.04
C PRO A 169 -7.79 -1.31 11.73
N THR A 170 -6.99 -0.45 11.12
CA THR A 170 -6.75 0.92 11.59
C THR A 170 -7.38 1.94 10.63
N PRO A 171 -7.57 3.21 11.05
CA PRO A 171 -8.00 4.26 10.15
C PRO A 171 -7.12 4.40 8.90
N VAL A 172 -5.81 4.20 9.04
CA VAL A 172 -4.86 4.24 7.91
C VAL A 172 -5.12 3.13 6.90
N ASP A 173 -5.54 1.94 7.34
CA ASP A 173 -5.92 0.85 6.44
C ASP A 173 -7.13 1.20 5.58
N ALA A 174 -8.06 2.00 6.12
CA ALA A 174 -9.24 2.45 5.39
C ALA A 174 -8.95 3.53 4.33
N LEU A 175 -7.81 4.23 4.41
CA LEU A 175 -7.33 5.18 3.41
C LEU A 175 -6.64 4.48 2.24
N ALA A 176 -6.17 3.26 2.45
CA ALA A 176 -5.37 2.54 1.47
C ALA A 176 -6.20 2.17 0.22
N TRP A 177 -5.57 2.25 -0.94
CA TRP A 177 -6.12 1.64 -2.16
C TRP A 177 -6.33 0.14 -1.99
N ARG A 178 -5.36 -0.51 -1.37
CA ARG A 178 -5.43 -1.93 -1.02
C ARG A 178 -4.92 -2.13 0.40
N SER A 179 -5.72 -2.78 1.21
CA SER A 179 -5.37 -3.21 2.55
C SER A 179 -5.61 -4.70 2.70
N SER A 180 -4.67 -5.43 3.26
CA SER A 180 -4.83 -6.86 3.54
C SER A 180 -3.93 -7.30 4.69
N PRO A 181 -4.43 -8.16 5.59
CA PRO A 181 -3.60 -8.81 6.60
C PRO A 181 -2.78 -9.99 6.04
N ILE A 182 -2.95 -10.34 4.77
CA ILE A 182 -2.30 -11.48 4.10
C ILE A 182 -1.21 -10.94 3.16
N PRO A 183 0.09 -11.23 3.39
CA PRO A 183 1.17 -10.75 2.53
C PRO A 183 0.99 -11.10 1.06
N GLY A 184 0.55 -12.32 0.75
CA GLY A 184 0.28 -12.76 -0.63
C GLY A 184 -0.83 -11.96 -1.33
N ALA A 185 -1.81 -11.41 -0.60
CA ALA A 185 -2.83 -10.54 -1.20
C ALA A 185 -2.28 -9.13 -1.52
N VAL A 186 -1.37 -8.62 -0.69
CA VAL A 186 -0.66 -7.37 -0.98
C VAL A 186 0.24 -7.55 -2.20
N GLN A 187 0.98 -8.66 -2.25
CA GLN A 187 1.78 -9.02 -3.42
C GLN A 187 0.93 -9.11 -4.70
N ALA A 188 -0.18 -9.85 -4.65
CA ALA A 188 -1.07 -9.98 -5.80
C ALA A 188 -1.58 -8.64 -6.33
N ALA A 189 -1.84 -7.67 -5.42
CA ALA A 189 -2.21 -6.31 -5.80
C ALA A 189 -1.07 -5.57 -6.53
N ILE A 190 0.17 -5.71 -6.04
CA ILE A 190 1.36 -5.15 -6.70
C ILE A 190 1.55 -5.76 -8.09
N GLU A 191 1.44 -7.08 -8.21
CA GLU A 191 1.53 -7.79 -9.49
C GLU A 191 0.42 -7.40 -10.47
N GLU A 192 -0.78 -7.11 -9.98
CA GLU A 192 -1.90 -6.62 -10.80
C GLU A 192 -1.56 -5.29 -11.47
N VAL A 193 -0.97 -4.35 -10.72
CA VAL A 193 -0.51 -3.07 -11.26
C VAL A 193 0.56 -3.27 -12.32
N LEU A 194 1.57 -4.10 -12.04
CA LEU A 194 2.66 -4.39 -12.98
C LEU A 194 2.15 -5.04 -14.27
N ARG A 195 1.24 -6.03 -14.16
CA ARG A 195 0.60 -6.65 -15.34
C ARG A 195 -0.22 -5.64 -16.14
N GLY A 196 -0.96 -4.77 -15.46
CA GLY A 196 -1.71 -3.69 -16.09
C GLY A 196 -0.81 -2.69 -16.83
N GLU A 197 0.35 -2.36 -16.28
CA GLU A 197 1.35 -1.50 -16.94
C GLU A 197 1.89 -2.16 -18.23
N LEU A 198 2.27 -3.43 -18.16
CA LEU A 198 2.73 -4.18 -19.33
C LEU A 198 1.67 -4.23 -20.43
N ALA A 199 0.43 -4.56 -20.09
CA ALA A 199 -0.67 -4.64 -21.06
C ALA A 199 -0.93 -3.27 -21.73
N ARG A 200 -0.80 -2.15 -21.01
CA ARG A 200 -0.92 -0.80 -21.60
C ARG A 200 0.24 -0.48 -22.55
N ALA A 201 1.46 -0.84 -22.15
CA ALA A 201 2.64 -0.64 -22.98
C ALA A 201 2.58 -1.43 -24.30
N ASP A 202 2.12 -2.67 -24.24
CA ASP A 202 1.94 -3.51 -25.43
C ASP A 202 0.85 -2.95 -26.35
N ARG A 203 -0.28 -2.51 -25.79
CA ARG A 203 -1.35 -1.87 -26.58
C ARG A 203 -0.84 -0.60 -27.28
N ALA A 204 -0.16 0.29 -26.55
CA ALA A 204 0.38 1.51 -27.13
C ALA A 204 1.44 1.24 -28.21
N ARG A 205 2.16 0.11 -28.11
CA ARG A 205 3.09 -0.34 -29.16
C ARG A 205 2.34 -0.81 -30.41
N LEU A 206 1.29 -1.60 -30.21
CA LEU A 206 0.45 -2.08 -31.33
C LEU A 206 -0.24 -0.94 -32.05
N ASP A 207 -0.78 0.03 -31.31
CA ASP A 207 -1.43 1.23 -31.89
C ASP A 207 -0.46 2.04 -32.75
N ARG A 208 0.80 2.23 -32.27
CA ARG A 208 1.85 2.89 -33.09
C ARG A 208 2.20 2.13 -34.35
N ILE A 209 2.29 0.80 -34.27
CA ILE A 209 2.54 -0.04 -35.44
C ILE A 209 1.41 0.10 -36.45
N ALA A 210 0.14 0.04 -35.97
CA ALA A 210 -1.03 0.22 -36.83
C ALA A 210 -1.03 1.59 -37.51
N GLU A 211 -0.70 2.66 -36.76
CA GLU A 211 -0.59 4.03 -37.31
C GLU A 211 0.47 4.11 -38.42
N VAL A 212 1.64 3.48 -38.20
CA VAL A 212 2.71 3.46 -39.22
C VAL A 212 2.28 2.70 -40.47
N LEU A 213 1.58 1.57 -40.29
CA LEU A 213 1.12 0.74 -41.43
C LEU A 213 -0.05 1.38 -42.19
N THR A 214 -0.86 2.22 -41.54
CA THR A 214 -1.99 2.91 -42.18
C THR A 214 -1.62 4.27 -42.74
N ARG A 215 -0.46 4.82 -42.40
CA ARG A 215 0.01 6.04 -43.07
C ARG A 215 0.09 5.79 -44.57
N PRO A 216 -0.67 6.59 -45.39
CA PRO A 216 -0.47 6.51 -46.84
C PRO A 216 1.01 6.77 -47.14
N ARG A 217 1.65 5.82 -47.81
CA ARG A 217 2.97 6.10 -48.41
C ARG A 217 2.75 7.31 -49.31
N THR A 218 3.12 8.50 -48.83
CA THR A 218 3.42 9.58 -49.75
C THR A 218 4.44 8.98 -50.72
N ALA A 219 4.01 8.78 -51.96
CA ALA A 219 4.95 8.43 -53.01
C ALA A 219 6.15 9.36 -52.83
N PRO A 220 7.41 8.82 -52.93
CA PRO A 220 8.58 9.69 -52.96
C PRO A 220 8.21 10.75 -53.99
N GLY A 221 8.00 11.98 -53.49
CA GLY A 221 7.54 13.07 -54.35
C GLY A 221 8.43 13.14 -55.52
N ASP A 222 7.90 13.55 -56.65
CA ASP A 222 8.59 14.12 -57.77
C ASP A 222 9.55 15.22 -57.27
N GLU A 223 10.59 14.86 -56.53
CA GLU A 223 11.81 15.62 -56.47
C GLU A 223 12.37 15.52 -57.89
N ALA A 224 11.87 16.42 -58.71
CA ALA A 224 12.46 16.70 -60.01
C ALA A 224 13.97 16.82 -59.79
N TRP A 225 14.72 15.83 -60.24
CA TRP A 225 16.17 15.95 -60.35
C TRP A 225 16.47 17.26 -61.01
N PRO A 226 17.27 18.14 -60.40
CA PRO A 226 17.66 19.37 -61.07
C PRO A 226 18.31 18.97 -62.41
N SER A 227 17.67 19.39 -63.46
CA SER A 227 18.02 19.10 -64.86
C SER A 227 19.35 19.74 -65.32
N ASP A 228 20.10 20.36 -64.40
CA ASP A 228 21.27 21.17 -64.71
C ASP A 228 22.51 20.58 -63.99
N ALA A 229 22.82 19.31 -64.24
CA ALA A 229 24.20 18.81 -64.03
C ALA A 229 24.99 19.03 -65.26
N PRO A 230 26.00 19.94 -65.30
CA PRO A 230 26.92 20.06 -66.41
C PRO A 230 27.80 18.82 -66.46
N PHE A 231 27.94 18.24 -67.65
CA PHE A 231 28.89 17.21 -67.98
C PHE A 231 30.34 17.73 -67.88
#